data_7b39e3af420f633992b43642d4f9f4dc
#
_entry.id   7b39e3af420f633992b43642d4f9f4dc
#
_cell.length_a   1.000
_cell.length_b   1.000
_cell.length_c   1.000
_cell.angle_alpha   90.00
_cell.angle_beta   90.00
_cell.angle_gamma   90.00
#
_symmetry.space_group_name_H-M   'P 1'
#
loop_
_entity.id
_entity.type
_entity.pdbx_description
1 polymer ?
#
loop_
_entity_poly.entity_id
_entity_poly.type
_entity_poly.pdbx_seq_one_letter_code
_entity_poly.pdbx_strand_id
1 'polypeptide(L)'
;TATTSGGKVELGPEPFPDGGQIALIRDPLGAGFTVYQGNSPAGVTEGVGGRRGHALFVSDAHAVMPFYQALFGWQCGQDNNGTRAILQGGGTIAHLHEVPDPALRGTEEYWAVIFSATPNTSTRLTGSGGHVLASAALPEGAAKMATDPDGAMFFFTENAS
;
A
#
# COMPACT_ATOMS: atom_id res chain seq x y z
N THR A 1 -6.93 15.72 13.37
CA THR A 1 -5.49 15.47 13.15
C THR A 1 -5.19 15.31 11.66
N ALA A 2 -5.93 14.45 10.89
CA ALA A 2 -5.63 14.27 9.46
C ALA A 2 -5.64 15.59 8.67
N THR A 3 -6.70 16.38 8.80
CA THR A 3 -6.85 17.68 8.12
C THR A 3 -5.84 18.73 8.56
N THR A 4 -5.49 18.76 9.86
CA THR A 4 -4.47 19.71 10.38
C THR A 4 -3.06 19.36 9.92
N SER A 5 -2.83 18.12 9.49
CA SER A 5 -1.53 17.64 8.97
C SER A 5 -1.48 17.61 7.42
N GLY A 6 -2.44 18.29 6.75
CA GLY A 6 -2.44 18.46 5.30
C GLY A 6 -3.20 17.38 4.52
N GLY A 7 -3.75 16.37 5.18
CA GLY A 7 -4.59 15.35 4.54
C GLY A 7 -6.05 15.77 4.41
N LYS A 8 -6.83 14.94 3.74
CA LYS A 8 -8.26 15.13 3.51
C LYS A 8 -9.05 13.93 4.02
N VAL A 9 -10.12 14.17 4.79
CA VAL A 9 -11.12 13.14 5.09
C VAL A 9 -12.17 13.17 3.98
N GLU A 10 -12.30 12.08 3.23
CA GLU A 10 -13.24 11.97 2.12
C GLU A 10 -14.58 11.39 2.57
N LEU A 11 -14.53 10.44 3.52
CA LEU A 11 -15.71 9.79 4.09
C LEU A 11 -15.49 9.52 5.57
N GLY A 12 -16.52 9.69 6.36
CA GLY A 12 -16.57 9.30 7.76
C GLY A 12 -16.03 10.35 8.75
N PRO A 13 -15.86 9.97 10.03
CA PRO A 13 -16.06 8.61 10.57
C PRO A 13 -17.51 8.15 10.46
N GLU A 14 -17.72 6.96 9.92
CA GLU A 14 -19.03 6.31 9.77
C GLU A 14 -19.06 5.01 10.59
N PRO A 15 -20.23 4.63 11.15
CA PRO A 15 -20.39 3.35 11.84
C PRO A 15 -20.07 2.17 10.91
N PHE A 16 -19.35 1.18 11.45
CA PHE A 16 -19.10 -0.07 10.76
C PHE A 16 -19.91 -1.22 11.36
N PRO A 17 -20.31 -2.24 10.61
CA PRO A 17 -21.25 -3.27 11.05
C PRO A 17 -20.89 -4.01 12.34
N ASP A 18 -19.61 -4.09 12.70
CA ASP A 18 -19.11 -4.73 13.93
C ASP A 18 -19.12 -3.82 15.18
N GLY A 19 -19.70 -2.63 15.07
CA GLY A 19 -19.73 -1.61 16.12
C GLY A 19 -18.52 -0.69 16.15
N GLY A 20 -17.60 -0.85 15.19
CA GLY A 20 -16.48 0.06 15.00
C GLY A 20 -16.83 1.31 14.19
N GLN A 21 -15.81 2.07 13.83
CA GLN A 21 -15.91 3.23 12.93
C GLN A 21 -14.87 3.12 11.83
N ILE A 22 -15.22 3.62 10.66
CA ILE A 22 -14.37 3.64 9.48
C ILE A 22 -14.30 5.05 8.90
N ALA A 23 -13.14 5.44 8.39
CA ALA A 23 -12.97 6.68 7.64
C ALA A 23 -12.04 6.48 6.46
N LEU A 24 -12.37 7.08 5.32
CA LEU A 24 -11.49 7.15 4.15
C LEU A 24 -10.74 8.49 4.18
N ILE A 25 -9.44 8.40 4.11
CA ILE A 25 -8.52 9.54 4.20
C ILE A 25 -7.61 9.54 2.98
N ARG A 26 -7.30 10.74 2.49
CA ARG A 26 -6.16 10.96 1.59
C ARG A 26 -5.05 11.69 2.32
N ASP A 27 -3.83 11.28 2.03
CA ASP A 27 -2.64 11.99 2.48
C ASP A 27 -2.44 13.30 1.70
N PRO A 28 -1.43 14.13 2.04
CA PRO A 28 -1.21 15.42 1.37
C PRO A 28 -0.93 15.34 -0.14
N LEU A 29 -0.46 14.19 -0.63
CA LEU A 29 -0.18 13.97 -2.05
C LEU A 29 -1.32 13.25 -2.78
N GLY A 30 -2.36 12.80 -2.05
CA GLY A 30 -3.55 12.21 -2.63
C GLY A 30 -3.68 10.70 -2.48
N ALA A 31 -2.70 9.99 -1.91
CA ALA A 31 -2.81 8.56 -1.68
C ALA A 31 -3.93 8.24 -0.67
N GLY A 32 -4.89 7.41 -1.11
CA GLY A 32 -6.05 7.04 -0.32
C GLY A 32 -5.77 5.82 0.56
N PHE A 33 -6.28 5.87 1.80
CA PHE A 33 -6.28 4.73 2.72
C PHE A 33 -7.47 4.81 3.67
N THR A 34 -7.82 3.66 4.21
CA THR A 34 -8.92 3.55 5.17
C THR A 34 -8.37 3.34 6.57
N VAL A 35 -8.88 4.10 7.55
CA VAL A 35 -8.66 3.86 8.97
C VAL A 35 -9.88 3.20 9.58
N TYR A 36 -9.63 2.26 10.50
CA TYR A 36 -10.66 1.56 11.23
C TYR A 36 -10.39 1.65 12.72
N GLN A 37 -11.44 1.92 13.49
CA GLN A 37 -11.42 1.89 14.95
C GLN A 37 -12.50 0.94 15.44
N GLY A 38 -12.09 -0.16 16.06
CA GLY A 38 -13.00 -1.19 16.56
C GLY A 38 -12.26 -2.44 17.01
N ASN A 39 -12.98 -3.53 17.19
CA ASN A 39 -12.38 -4.83 17.43
C ASN A 39 -11.66 -5.27 16.15
N SER A 40 -10.41 -5.69 16.27
CA SER A 40 -9.61 -6.07 15.12
C SER A 40 -10.37 -7.07 14.23
N PRO A 41 -10.56 -6.79 12.93
CA PRO A 41 -11.18 -7.79 12.06
C PRO A 41 -10.33 -9.07 12.09
N ALA A 42 -11.00 -10.21 12.05
CA ALA A 42 -10.37 -11.52 12.13
C ALA A 42 -9.24 -11.64 11.07
N GLY A 43 -8.09 -11.94 11.57
CA GLY A 43 -6.79 -12.22 11.02
C GLY A 43 -6.52 -12.01 9.52
N VAL A 44 -5.55 -11.16 9.26
CA VAL A 44 -4.82 -11.23 7.98
C VAL A 44 -4.04 -12.54 7.96
N THR A 45 -4.39 -13.44 7.06
CA THR A 45 -3.64 -14.69 6.89
C THR A 45 -2.29 -14.40 6.24
N GLU A 46 -1.21 -14.86 6.89
CA GLU A 46 0.10 -14.96 6.27
C GLU A 46 0.18 -16.26 5.45
N GLY A 47 1.03 -16.27 4.43
CA GLY A 47 1.25 -17.45 3.58
C GLY A 47 0.84 -17.25 2.13
N VAL A 48 0.77 -18.33 1.37
CA VAL A 48 0.40 -18.32 -0.05
C VAL A 48 -1.03 -17.80 -0.20
N GLY A 49 -1.19 -16.75 -1.04
CA GLY A 49 -2.46 -16.00 -1.18
C GLY A 49 -2.69 -14.96 -0.09
N GLY A 50 -1.84 -14.93 0.96
CA GLY A 50 -1.88 -13.93 2.01
C GLY A 50 -1.12 -12.66 1.65
N ARG A 51 -1.24 -11.65 2.52
CA ARG A 51 -0.50 -10.41 2.42
C ARG A 51 0.99 -10.64 2.71
N ARG A 52 1.87 -10.13 1.86
CA ARG A 52 3.32 -10.12 2.08
C ARG A 52 3.83 -8.78 2.59
N GLY A 53 3.21 -7.69 2.17
CA GLY A 53 3.61 -6.35 2.56
C GLY A 53 2.69 -5.27 2.01
N HIS A 54 3.08 -4.03 2.30
CA HIS A 54 2.46 -2.83 1.74
C HIS A 54 3.55 -1.93 1.19
N ALA A 55 3.23 -1.22 0.13
CA ALA A 55 4.09 -0.21 -0.45
C ALA A 55 3.31 1.09 -0.67
N LEU A 56 3.94 2.22 -0.35
CA LEU A 56 3.46 3.55 -0.66
C LEU A 56 4.29 4.11 -1.82
N PHE A 57 3.67 4.43 -2.92
CA PHE A 57 4.32 5.05 -4.08
C PHE A 57 4.00 6.53 -4.12
N VAL A 58 5.02 7.39 -4.04
CA VAL A 58 4.88 8.85 -3.96
C VAL A 58 5.91 9.57 -4.83
N SER A 59 5.59 10.79 -5.20
CA SER A 59 6.52 11.68 -5.89
C SER A 59 7.55 12.32 -4.96
N ASP A 60 7.18 12.54 -3.69
CA ASP A 60 8.01 13.25 -2.70
C ASP A 60 7.76 12.67 -1.29
N ALA A 61 8.75 11.93 -0.79
CA ALA A 61 8.71 11.35 0.55
C ALA A 61 8.74 12.42 1.65
N HIS A 62 9.44 13.55 1.44
CA HIS A 62 9.54 14.60 2.44
C HIS A 62 8.23 15.37 2.60
N ALA A 63 7.43 15.47 1.55
CA ALA A 63 6.12 16.10 1.60
C ALA A 63 5.08 15.24 2.36
N VAL A 64 5.19 13.90 2.29
CA VAL A 64 4.15 13.01 2.83
C VAL A 64 4.45 12.43 4.21
N MET A 65 5.71 12.15 4.54
CA MET A 65 6.05 11.46 5.80
C MET A 65 5.69 12.23 7.07
N PRO A 66 5.77 13.58 7.15
CA PRO A 66 5.30 14.31 8.33
C PRO A 66 3.83 14.08 8.66
N PHE A 67 2.99 13.84 7.65
CA PHE A 67 1.58 13.50 7.83
C PHE A 67 1.42 12.15 8.55
N TYR A 68 2.09 11.10 8.07
CA TYR A 68 2.02 9.77 8.68
C TYR A 68 2.66 9.73 10.08
N GLN A 69 3.72 10.51 10.29
CA GLN A 69 4.32 10.68 11.61
C GLN A 69 3.34 11.34 12.60
N ALA A 70 2.66 12.41 12.18
CA ALA A 70 1.68 13.10 13.01
C ALA A 70 0.42 12.24 13.29
N LEU A 71 0.01 11.41 12.33
CA LEU A 71 -1.23 10.63 12.44
C LEU A 71 -1.02 9.31 13.21
N PHE A 72 0.06 8.61 12.95
CA PHE A 72 0.31 7.25 13.44
C PHE A 72 1.61 7.09 14.26
N GLY A 73 2.45 8.13 14.33
CA GLY A 73 3.78 8.03 14.95
C GLY A 73 4.79 7.23 14.11
N TRP A 74 4.50 7.02 12.83
CA TRP A 74 5.40 6.27 11.95
C TRP A 74 6.69 7.02 11.71
N GLN A 75 7.79 6.27 11.61
CA GLN A 75 9.11 6.80 11.32
C GLN A 75 9.55 6.37 9.92
N CYS A 76 10.34 7.22 9.27
CA CYS A 76 10.95 6.93 7.99
C CYS A 76 12.39 6.45 8.18
N GLY A 77 12.72 5.30 7.62
CA GLY A 77 14.08 4.79 7.57
C GLY A 77 14.98 5.58 6.63
N GLN A 78 16.23 5.16 6.54
CA GLN A 78 17.20 5.76 5.63
C GLN A 78 16.78 5.52 4.17
N ASP A 79 17.11 6.49 3.32
CA ASP A 79 16.93 6.36 1.88
C ASP A 79 17.92 5.34 1.30
N ASN A 80 17.37 4.42 0.53
CA ASN A 80 18.13 3.48 -0.27
C ASN A 80 17.62 3.54 -1.72
N ASN A 81 18.21 4.45 -2.50
CA ASN A 81 17.84 4.68 -3.91
C ASN A 81 16.32 4.93 -4.12
N GLY A 82 15.75 5.86 -3.36
CA GLY A 82 14.33 6.21 -3.43
C GLY A 82 13.40 5.25 -2.68
N THR A 83 13.95 4.25 -1.99
CA THR A 83 13.16 3.34 -1.15
C THR A 83 13.51 3.53 0.31
N ARG A 84 12.48 3.67 1.17
CA ARG A 84 12.61 3.83 2.63
C ARG A 84 11.68 2.88 3.36
N ALA A 85 12.16 2.25 4.43
CA ALA A 85 11.28 1.52 5.34
C ALA A 85 10.38 2.49 6.10
N ILE A 86 9.10 2.16 6.22
CA ILE A 86 8.17 2.80 7.17
C ILE A 86 8.16 1.94 8.43
N LEU A 87 8.49 2.56 9.57
CA LEU A 87 8.71 1.88 10.84
C LEU A 87 7.64 2.25 11.87
N GLN A 88 7.22 1.26 12.66
CA GLN A 88 6.39 1.45 13.84
C GLN A 88 6.88 0.53 14.95
N GLY A 89 7.14 1.08 16.15
CA GLY A 89 7.62 0.30 17.29
C GLY A 89 8.95 -0.43 17.04
N GLY A 90 9.80 0.09 16.12
CA GLY A 90 11.08 -0.52 15.73
C GLY A 90 10.97 -1.61 14.66
N GLY A 91 9.77 -1.99 14.26
CA GLY A 91 9.52 -2.94 13.17
C GLY A 91 9.14 -2.26 11.86
N THR A 92 9.54 -2.84 10.72
CA THR A 92 9.11 -2.39 9.39
C THR A 92 7.67 -2.85 9.15
N ILE A 93 6.79 -1.90 8.81
CA ILE A 93 5.36 -2.15 8.53
C ILE A 93 5.02 -1.99 7.04
N ALA A 94 5.82 -1.22 6.31
CA ALA A 94 5.66 -0.98 4.89
C ALA A 94 6.96 -0.44 4.29
N HIS A 95 7.00 -0.31 2.96
CA HIS A 95 8.03 0.46 2.28
C HIS A 95 7.43 1.63 1.52
N LEU A 96 8.14 2.75 1.52
CA LEU A 96 7.86 3.91 0.70
C LEU A 96 8.80 3.89 -0.50
N HIS A 97 8.25 4.04 -1.68
CA HIS A 97 8.98 4.19 -2.95
C HIS A 97 8.77 5.60 -3.47
N GLU A 98 9.85 6.37 -3.50
CA GLU A 98 9.86 7.70 -4.09
C GLU A 98 10.14 7.59 -5.58
N VAL A 99 9.13 7.86 -6.39
CA VAL A 99 9.17 7.79 -7.86
C VAL A 99 8.65 9.12 -8.40
N PRO A 100 9.54 10.14 -8.54
CA PRO A 100 9.12 11.49 -8.98
C PRO A 100 8.54 11.51 -10.39
N ASP A 101 9.02 10.63 -11.27
CA ASP A 101 8.56 10.57 -12.67
C ASP A 101 7.16 9.94 -12.77
N PRO A 102 6.13 10.73 -13.19
CA PRO A 102 4.78 10.21 -13.34
C PRO A 102 4.66 9.18 -14.49
N ALA A 103 5.59 9.13 -15.43
CA ALA A 103 5.61 8.09 -16.46
C ALA A 103 5.91 6.70 -15.89
N LEU A 104 6.61 6.64 -14.74
CA LEU A 104 6.94 5.39 -14.05
C LEU A 104 5.96 5.04 -12.93
N ARG A 105 5.46 6.05 -12.20
CA ARG A 105 4.53 5.86 -11.07
C ARG A 105 3.06 5.83 -11.52
N GLY A 106 2.72 6.53 -12.57
CA GLY A 106 1.38 6.98 -12.89
C GLY A 106 1.11 8.39 -12.36
N THR A 107 -0.07 8.93 -12.64
CA THR A 107 -0.45 10.30 -12.26
C THR A 107 -0.82 10.43 -10.78
N GLU A 108 -1.21 9.34 -10.16
CA GLU A 108 -1.73 9.30 -8.79
C GLU A 108 -0.67 8.74 -7.82
N GLU A 109 -0.73 9.24 -6.58
CA GLU A 109 -0.05 8.63 -5.44
C GLU A 109 -0.93 7.50 -4.88
N TYR A 110 -0.34 6.39 -4.45
CA TYR A 110 -1.17 5.27 -3.99
C TYR A 110 -0.47 4.34 -3.00
N TRP A 111 -1.30 3.71 -2.16
CA TRP A 111 -0.93 2.54 -1.39
C TRP A 111 -1.20 1.27 -2.20
N ALA A 112 -0.26 0.35 -2.17
CA ALA A 112 -0.40 -0.96 -2.79
C ALA A 112 -0.27 -2.08 -1.77
N VAL A 113 -1.05 -3.13 -1.95
CA VAL A 113 -0.89 -4.41 -1.24
C VAL A 113 -0.02 -5.32 -2.08
N ILE A 114 0.92 -6.02 -1.43
CA ILE A 114 1.78 -7.02 -2.06
C ILE A 114 1.35 -8.39 -1.53
N PHE A 115 0.91 -9.25 -2.43
CA PHE A 115 0.49 -10.61 -2.10
C PHE A 115 1.62 -11.62 -2.34
N SER A 116 1.65 -12.66 -1.52
CA SER A 116 2.44 -13.86 -1.80
C SER A 116 1.65 -14.77 -2.72
N ALA A 117 2.23 -15.16 -3.84
CA ALA A 117 1.54 -15.92 -4.88
C ALA A 117 2.27 -17.23 -5.23
N THR A 118 1.50 -18.21 -5.72
CA THR A 118 2.04 -19.46 -6.26
C THR A 118 2.69 -19.23 -7.62
N PRO A 119 3.59 -20.12 -8.06
CA PRO A 119 4.00 -20.18 -9.45
C PRO A 119 2.78 -20.24 -10.40
N ASN A 120 2.90 -19.62 -11.57
CA ASN A 120 1.84 -19.50 -12.58
C ASN A 120 0.65 -18.59 -12.21
N THR A 121 0.72 -17.78 -11.14
CA THR A 121 -0.34 -16.81 -10.82
C THR A 121 -0.54 -15.80 -11.96
N SER A 122 0.55 -15.36 -12.63
CA SER A 122 0.44 -14.51 -13.82
C SER A 122 -0.44 -15.12 -14.92
N THR A 123 -0.22 -16.40 -15.23
CA THR A 123 -1.00 -17.12 -16.26
C THR A 123 -2.48 -17.26 -15.85
N ARG A 124 -2.73 -17.57 -14.57
CA ARG A 124 -4.10 -17.69 -14.04
C ARG A 124 -4.81 -16.35 -14.04
N LEU A 125 -4.12 -15.28 -13.65
CA LEU A 125 -4.67 -13.91 -13.64
C LEU A 125 -5.10 -13.49 -15.04
N THR A 126 -4.23 -13.64 -16.05
CA THR A 126 -4.55 -13.28 -17.44
C THR A 126 -5.65 -14.15 -18.00
N GLY A 127 -5.68 -15.44 -17.65
CA GLY A 127 -6.77 -16.35 -18.03
C GLY A 127 -8.13 -16.00 -17.40
N SER A 128 -8.12 -15.22 -16.30
CA SER A 128 -9.34 -14.74 -15.62
C SER A 128 -9.70 -13.29 -15.98
N GLY A 129 -9.07 -12.70 -17.00
CA GLY A 129 -9.36 -11.34 -17.46
C GLY A 129 -8.59 -10.21 -16.78
N GLY A 130 -7.70 -10.52 -15.85
CA GLY A 130 -6.77 -9.54 -15.27
C GLY A 130 -5.54 -9.32 -16.16
N HIS A 131 -4.72 -8.33 -15.83
CA HIS A 131 -3.54 -7.96 -16.60
C HIS A 131 -2.30 -7.85 -15.73
N VAL A 132 -1.16 -8.34 -16.21
CA VAL A 132 0.17 -8.04 -15.66
C VAL A 132 0.71 -6.84 -16.41
N LEU A 133 0.97 -5.75 -15.69
CA LEU A 133 1.34 -4.44 -16.28
C LEU A 133 2.85 -4.24 -16.34
N ALA A 134 3.56 -4.62 -15.25
CA ALA A 134 4.99 -4.40 -15.11
C ALA A 134 5.61 -5.38 -14.12
N SER A 135 6.94 -5.41 -14.08
CA SER A 135 7.72 -6.08 -13.03
C SER A 135 8.59 -5.05 -12.31
N ALA A 136 8.68 -5.16 -10.99
CA ALA A 136 9.46 -4.28 -10.13
C ALA A 136 10.29 -5.11 -9.15
N ALA A 137 11.50 -4.65 -8.85
CA ALA A 137 12.28 -5.16 -7.73
C ALA A 137 11.87 -4.36 -6.48
N LEU A 138 11.18 -5.00 -5.56
CA LEU A 138 10.79 -4.43 -4.27
C LEU A 138 11.60 -5.07 -3.15
N PRO A 139 11.69 -4.45 -1.95
CA PRO A 139 12.33 -5.07 -0.79
C PRO A 139 11.77 -6.45 -0.45
N GLU A 140 10.50 -6.67 -0.72
CA GLU A 140 9.80 -7.95 -0.54
C GLU A 140 10.18 -9.00 -1.58
N GLY A 141 10.91 -8.63 -2.62
CA GLY A 141 11.34 -9.49 -3.73
C GLY A 141 10.90 -9.00 -5.10
N ALA A 142 11.15 -9.81 -6.13
CA ALA A 142 10.66 -9.52 -7.48
C ALA A 142 9.13 -9.57 -7.50
N ALA A 143 8.52 -8.41 -7.69
CA ALA A 143 7.07 -8.26 -7.70
C ALA A 143 6.56 -7.95 -9.11
N LYS A 144 5.33 -8.34 -9.38
CA LYS A 144 4.58 -7.99 -10.57
C LYS A 144 3.45 -7.05 -10.20
N MET A 145 3.34 -5.94 -10.90
CA MET A 145 2.20 -5.05 -10.83
C MET A 145 1.10 -5.57 -11.76
N ALA A 146 -0.10 -5.65 -11.25
CA ALA A 146 -1.23 -6.23 -11.97
C ALA A 146 -2.54 -5.52 -11.66
N THR A 147 -3.52 -5.73 -12.53
CA THR A 147 -4.92 -5.39 -12.26
C THR A 147 -5.78 -6.63 -12.30
N ASP A 148 -6.85 -6.62 -11.51
CA ASP A 148 -7.94 -7.57 -11.64
C ASP A 148 -8.82 -7.22 -12.87
N PRO A 149 -9.87 -8.02 -13.20
CA PRO A 149 -10.77 -7.73 -14.30
C PRO A 149 -11.53 -6.41 -14.20
N ASP A 150 -11.73 -5.90 -12.97
CA ASP A 150 -12.43 -4.64 -12.70
C ASP A 150 -11.47 -3.43 -12.66
N GLY A 151 -10.16 -3.67 -12.84
CA GLY A 151 -9.12 -2.64 -12.89
C GLY A 151 -8.48 -2.30 -11.55
N ALA A 152 -8.81 -3.01 -10.46
CA ALA A 152 -8.16 -2.77 -9.16
C ALA A 152 -6.69 -3.21 -9.21
N MET A 153 -5.79 -2.30 -8.82
CA MET A 153 -4.35 -2.50 -8.88
C MET A 153 -3.81 -3.15 -7.62
N PHE A 154 -2.92 -4.10 -7.80
CA PHE A 154 -2.19 -4.77 -6.71
C PHE A 154 -0.83 -5.28 -7.20
N PHE A 155 0.02 -5.67 -6.24
CA PHE A 155 1.28 -6.34 -6.52
C PHE A 155 1.26 -7.78 -6.00
N PHE A 156 2.04 -8.64 -6.63
CA PHE A 156 2.28 -9.98 -6.11
C PHE A 156 3.70 -10.46 -6.42
N THR A 157 4.23 -11.30 -5.53
CA THR A 157 5.51 -11.99 -5.73
C THR A 157 5.23 -13.46 -6.00
N GLU A 158 5.68 -13.98 -7.14
CA GLU A 158 5.68 -15.41 -7.40
C GLU A 158 6.94 -16.02 -6.82
N ASN A 159 6.84 -16.72 -5.69
CA ASN A 159 7.96 -17.46 -5.15
C ASN A 159 8.14 -18.74 -5.98
N ALA A 160 9.38 -19.02 -6.38
CA ALA A 160 9.74 -20.35 -6.83
C ALA A 160 9.53 -21.33 -5.65
N SER A 161 8.88 -22.43 -5.91
CA SER A 161 8.67 -23.54 -4.95
C SER A 161 10.00 -24.11 -4.51
#